data_3b033f0684c88a876b2c6a6904d7402d
#
_entry.id   3b033f0684c88a876b2c6a6904d7402d
#
_cell.length_a   1.000
_cell.length_b   1.000
_cell.length_c   1.000
_cell.angle_alpha   90.00
_cell.angle_beta   90.00
_cell.angle_gamma   90.00
#
_symmetry.space_group_name_H-M   'P 1'
#
loop_
_entity.id
_entity.type
_entity.pdbx_description
1 polymer ?
#
loop_
_entity_poly.entity_id
_entity_poly.type
_entity_poly.pdbx_seq_one_letter_code
_entity_poly.pdbx_strand_id
1 'polypeptide(L)'
;MKICVLGAGAWGTALAVGAAERHDVTLWARDAAQVAAMSAARENIRYLPGIVLPASLCIAGGDAAALAREADLVVVATPMAALRQQLTALRDLDVPLAWLSKGIEPIPSSSDAGDGTRTRYGLLPHEVQAQVAPRLRAGALSGPSFAQEVARGQPTALVAASVHADVRQALVDAFHGPRLRVYANDDIVGVEVGGALKNVLAIATGLCDGLSLGLNARAALVTRGLAEMTRFGLALGARAETFMGLSGLGDLVLTSTGDLSRNRKVGLLLAQGRTLAQAVESLGHVAEGVYCARTVVQRAQHLGIDMPIARGVVALLDGRMRPAEAVVELMGRGPGVEP
;
A
#
# COMPACT_ATOMS: atom_id res chain seq x y z
N MET A 1 2.22 -7.38 -24.70
CA MET A 1 1.18 -7.89 -23.77
C MET A 1 0.03 -6.90 -23.75
N LYS A 2 -1.18 -7.38 -23.56
CA LYS A 2 -2.34 -6.56 -23.19
C LYS A 2 -2.42 -6.48 -21.67
N ILE A 3 -2.34 -5.28 -21.11
CA ILE A 3 -2.34 -5.05 -19.67
C ILE A 3 -3.57 -4.23 -19.28
N CYS A 4 -4.38 -4.73 -18.35
CA CYS A 4 -5.52 -4.01 -17.82
C CYS A 4 -5.21 -3.51 -16.40
N VAL A 5 -5.18 -2.18 -16.21
CA VAL A 5 -4.97 -1.54 -14.90
C VAL A 5 -6.31 -1.04 -14.37
N LEU A 6 -6.82 -1.69 -13.34
CA LEU A 6 -8.10 -1.39 -12.70
C LEU A 6 -7.92 -0.41 -11.55
N GLY A 7 -8.16 0.87 -11.81
CA GLY A 7 -8.06 1.95 -10.85
C GLY A 7 -7.15 3.09 -11.31
N ALA A 8 -7.75 4.18 -11.75
CA ALA A 8 -7.06 5.39 -12.19
C ALA A 8 -6.77 6.36 -11.01
N GLY A 9 -6.21 5.84 -9.91
CA GLY A 9 -5.55 6.63 -8.88
C GLY A 9 -4.14 7.05 -9.33
N ALA A 10 -3.40 7.76 -8.47
CA ALA A 10 -2.04 8.20 -8.80
C ALA A 10 -1.13 7.04 -9.24
N TRP A 11 -1.11 5.95 -8.45
CA TRP A 11 -0.21 4.83 -8.68
C TRP A 11 -0.61 3.98 -9.89
N GLY A 12 -1.91 3.68 -10.05
CA GLY A 12 -2.40 2.97 -11.24
C GLY A 12 -2.13 3.75 -12.53
N THR A 13 -2.33 5.08 -12.50
CA THR A 13 -2.01 5.95 -13.64
C THR A 13 -0.51 5.94 -13.96
N ALA A 14 0.35 6.09 -12.94
CA ALA A 14 1.80 6.10 -13.13
C ALA A 14 2.32 4.79 -13.74
N LEU A 15 1.83 3.65 -13.24
CA LEU A 15 2.19 2.33 -13.76
C LEU A 15 1.71 2.13 -15.19
N ALA A 16 0.47 2.54 -15.50
CA ALA A 16 -0.11 2.46 -16.83
C ALA A 16 0.67 3.32 -17.85
N VAL A 17 1.06 4.53 -17.47
CA VAL A 17 1.90 5.42 -18.30
C VAL A 17 3.23 4.77 -18.63
N GLY A 18 3.94 4.24 -17.62
CA GLY A 18 5.24 3.59 -17.83
C GLY A 18 5.16 2.31 -18.68
N ALA A 19 4.06 1.55 -18.58
CA ALA A 19 3.86 0.34 -19.34
C ALA A 19 3.43 0.60 -20.81
N ALA A 20 2.70 1.69 -21.06
CA ALA A 20 2.15 2.04 -22.39
C ALA A 20 3.21 2.38 -23.44
N GLU A 21 4.49 2.56 -23.03
CA GLU A 21 5.62 2.70 -23.97
C GLU A 21 5.94 1.37 -24.71
N ARG A 22 5.57 0.21 -24.14
CA ARG A 22 5.99 -1.11 -24.62
C ARG A 22 4.84 -2.10 -24.78
N HIS A 23 3.67 -1.80 -24.24
CA HIS A 23 2.55 -2.71 -24.15
C HIS A 23 1.25 -2.03 -24.56
N ASP A 24 0.25 -2.83 -24.92
CA ASP A 24 -1.13 -2.38 -25.10
C ASP A 24 -1.80 -2.28 -23.74
N VAL A 25 -1.97 -1.04 -23.23
CA VAL A 25 -2.41 -0.80 -21.86
C VAL A 25 -3.76 -0.10 -21.84
N THR A 26 -4.69 -0.68 -21.08
CA THR A 26 -5.97 -0.08 -20.74
C THR A 26 -5.96 0.34 -19.27
N LEU A 27 -6.17 1.64 -19.01
CA LEU A 27 -6.39 2.21 -17.68
C LEU A 27 -7.88 2.39 -17.46
N TRP A 28 -8.44 1.62 -16.56
CA TRP A 28 -9.86 1.68 -16.22
C TRP A 28 -10.13 2.56 -14.99
N ALA A 29 -11.19 3.38 -15.08
CA ALA A 29 -11.73 4.12 -13.95
C ALA A 29 -13.22 3.85 -13.78
N ARG A 30 -13.67 3.75 -12.52
CA ARG A 30 -15.07 3.53 -12.15
C ARG A 30 -15.97 4.73 -12.48
N ASP A 31 -15.43 5.93 -12.31
CA ASP A 31 -16.15 7.19 -12.47
C ASP A 31 -16.10 7.63 -13.94
N ALA A 32 -17.26 7.65 -14.61
CA ALA A 32 -17.37 8.05 -16.01
C ALA A 32 -16.94 9.51 -16.25
N ALA A 33 -17.16 10.40 -15.28
CA ALA A 33 -16.71 11.78 -15.38
C ALA A 33 -15.17 11.88 -15.35
N GLN A 34 -14.52 11.04 -14.52
CA GLN A 34 -13.06 10.94 -14.51
C GLN A 34 -12.53 10.39 -15.84
N VAL A 35 -13.17 9.38 -16.43
CA VAL A 35 -12.80 8.82 -17.73
C VAL A 35 -12.87 9.91 -18.80
N ALA A 36 -14.00 10.64 -18.88
CA ALA A 36 -14.19 11.72 -19.85
C ALA A 36 -13.13 12.83 -19.67
N ALA A 37 -12.87 13.25 -18.43
CA ALA A 37 -11.88 14.28 -18.14
C ALA A 37 -10.46 13.86 -18.55
N MET A 38 -10.05 12.63 -18.21
CA MET A 38 -8.73 12.10 -18.58
C MET A 38 -8.60 11.93 -20.11
N SER A 39 -9.66 11.49 -20.79
CA SER A 39 -9.65 11.32 -22.25
C SER A 39 -9.52 12.65 -22.98
N ALA A 40 -10.22 13.68 -22.51
CA ALA A 40 -10.19 15.02 -23.10
C ALA A 40 -8.85 15.74 -22.83
N ALA A 41 -8.39 15.73 -21.57
CA ALA A 41 -7.18 16.44 -21.17
C ALA A 41 -5.89 15.65 -21.47
N ARG A 42 -5.97 14.35 -21.71
CA ARG A 42 -4.82 13.43 -21.73
C ARG A 42 -3.92 13.61 -20.50
N GLU A 43 -4.57 13.82 -19.34
CA GLU A 43 -3.94 14.01 -18.04
C GLU A 43 -4.88 13.56 -16.93
N ASN A 44 -4.35 12.96 -15.87
CA ASN A 44 -5.10 12.67 -14.65
C ASN A 44 -4.91 13.81 -13.63
N ILE A 45 -5.52 14.97 -13.91
CA ILE A 45 -5.37 16.19 -13.11
C ILE A 45 -5.68 15.97 -11.62
N ARG A 46 -6.67 15.12 -11.34
CA ARG A 46 -7.12 14.86 -9.96
C ARG A 46 -6.11 14.11 -9.11
N TYR A 47 -5.42 13.11 -9.67
CA TYR A 47 -4.60 12.18 -8.90
C TYR A 47 -3.11 12.22 -9.26
N LEU A 48 -2.76 12.65 -10.47
CA LEU A 48 -1.39 12.69 -10.96
C LEU A 48 -1.17 13.89 -11.90
N PRO A 49 -1.32 15.13 -11.38
CA PRO A 49 -1.20 16.34 -12.19
C PRO A 49 0.20 16.51 -12.76
N GLY A 50 0.29 17.12 -13.95
CA GLY A 50 1.53 17.41 -14.65
C GLY A 50 2.13 16.22 -15.39
N ILE A 51 1.40 15.11 -15.54
CA ILE A 51 1.83 13.94 -16.30
C ILE A 51 0.92 13.74 -17.53
N VAL A 52 1.51 13.88 -18.72
CA VAL A 52 0.79 13.63 -19.98
C VAL A 52 0.59 12.13 -20.15
N LEU A 53 -0.65 11.73 -20.43
CA LEU A 53 -0.99 10.33 -20.74
C LEU A 53 -0.63 10.03 -22.21
N PRO A 54 0.22 9.03 -22.50
CA PRO A 54 0.61 8.67 -23.88
C PRO A 54 -0.61 8.40 -24.77
N ALA A 55 -0.53 8.75 -26.05
CA ALA A 55 -1.61 8.51 -27.00
C ALA A 55 -1.95 7.01 -27.13
N SER A 56 -0.96 6.13 -26.92
CA SER A 56 -1.11 4.66 -26.90
C SER A 56 -1.88 4.15 -25.69
N LEU A 57 -2.00 4.92 -24.59
CA LEU A 57 -2.72 4.51 -23.41
C LEU A 57 -4.24 4.61 -23.64
N CYS A 58 -4.93 3.47 -23.63
CA CYS A 58 -6.38 3.42 -23.65
C CYS A 58 -6.95 3.81 -22.28
N ILE A 59 -7.94 4.71 -22.25
CA ILE A 59 -8.66 5.12 -21.05
C ILE A 59 -10.08 4.57 -21.16
N ALA A 60 -10.50 3.75 -20.20
CA ALA A 60 -11.76 3.04 -20.27
C ALA A 60 -12.59 3.18 -18.97
N GLY A 61 -13.89 3.02 -19.12
CA GLY A 61 -14.87 2.85 -18.04
C GLY A 61 -15.71 1.62 -18.29
N GLY A 62 -16.86 1.52 -17.60
CA GLY A 62 -17.82 0.41 -17.79
C GLY A 62 -17.43 -0.88 -17.07
N ASP A 63 -17.68 -2.04 -17.70
CA ASP A 63 -17.47 -3.35 -17.07
C ASP A 63 -15.98 -3.71 -16.96
N ALA A 64 -15.44 -3.59 -15.76
CA ALA A 64 -14.06 -3.93 -15.45
C ALA A 64 -13.73 -5.41 -15.69
N ALA A 65 -14.69 -6.31 -15.43
CA ALA A 65 -14.48 -7.75 -15.58
C ALA A 65 -14.43 -8.15 -17.07
N ALA A 66 -15.20 -7.49 -17.92
CA ALA A 66 -15.13 -7.69 -19.36
C ALA A 66 -13.75 -7.30 -19.91
N LEU A 67 -13.25 -6.11 -19.56
CA LEU A 67 -11.92 -5.65 -19.94
C LEU A 67 -10.79 -6.56 -19.41
N ALA A 68 -10.93 -7.03 -18.17
CA ALA A 68 -9.94 -7.91 -17.56
C ALA A 68 -9.81 -9.26 -18.28
N ARG A 69 -10.91 -9.81 -18.85
CA ARG A 69 -10.88 -11.08 -19.59
C ARG A 69 -10.12 -11.01 -20.90
N GLU A 70 -9.97 -9.82 -21.48
CA GLU A 70 -9.25 -9.60 -22.74
C GLU A 70 -7.74 -9.34 -22.55
N ALA A 71 -7.30 -9.24 -21.27
CA ALA A 71 -5.92 -8.92 -20.95
C ALA A 71 -5.06 -10.18 -20.75
N ASP A 72 -3.74 -10.04 -20.94
CA ASP A 72 -2.73 -11.05 -20.58
C ASP A 72 -2.30 -10.90 -19.11
N LEU A 73 -2.45 -9.69 -18.53
CA LEU A 73 -2.14 -9.35 -17.15
C LEU A 73 -3.12 -8.31 -16.61
N VAL A 74 -3.64 -8.54 -15.41
CA VAL A 74 -4.51 -7.57 -14.72
C VAL A 74 -3.81 -6.99 -13.49
N VAL A 75 -3.87 -5.67 -13.34
CA VAL A 75 -3.34 -4.97 -12.15
C VAL A 75 -4.47 -4.24 -11.44
N VAL A 76 -4.78 -4.64 -10.22
CA VAL A 76 -5.77 -4.00 -9.35
C VAL A 76 -5.09 -2.88 -8.56
N ALA A 77 -5.32 -1.63 -8.99
CA ALA A 77 -4.72 -0.42 -8.42
C ALA A 77 -5.71 0.36 -7.54
N THR A 78 -6.59 -0.36 -6.84
CA THR A 78 -7.58 0.22 -5.94
C THR A 78 -7.09 0.25 -4.48
N PRO A 79 -7.64 1.12 -3.61
CA PRO A 79 -7.39 1.06 -2.17
C PRO A 79 -7.79 -0.29 -1.57
N MET A 80 -7.18 -0.63 -0.41
CA MET A 80 -7.46 -1.89 0.30
C MET A 80 -8.96 -2.11 0.57
N ALA A 81 -9.70 -1.06 0.89
CA ALA A 81 -11.14 -1.12 1.15
C ALA A 81 -11.99 -1.59 -0.06
N ALA A 82 -11.47 -1.48 -1.28
CA ALA A 82 -12.17 -1.93 -2.49
C ALA A 82 -11.66 -3.29 -3.00
N LEU A 83 -10.58 -3.83 -2.44
CA LEU A 83 -9.91 -5.01 -2.96
C LEU A 83 -10.83 -6.24 -2.96
N ARG A 84 -11.53 -6.51 -1.86
CA ARG A 84 -12.46 -7.66 -1.75
C ARG A 84 -13.49 -7.65 -2.86
N GLN A 85 -14.14 -6.52 -3.10
CA GLN A 85 -15.15 -6.38 -4.15
C GLN A 85 -14.55 -6.63 -5.54
N GLN A 86 -13.35 -6.10 -5.81
CA GLN A 86 -12.67 -6.31 -7.09
C GLN A 86 -12.31 -7.78 -7.29
N LEU A 87 -11.71 -8.43 -6.30
CA LEU A 87 -11.35 -9.86 -6.39
C LEU A 87 -12.59 -10.75 -6.55
N THR A 88 -13.70 -10.42 -5.87
CA THR A 88 -14.97 -11.15 -6.04
C THR A 88 -15.50 -11.04 -7.46
N ALA A 89 -15.44 -9.84 -8.06
CA ALA A 89 -15.88 -9.63 -9.45
C ALA A 89 -14.98 -10.33 -10.47
N LEU A 90 -13.71 -10.57 -10.14
CA LEU A 90 -12.70 -11.18 -10.99
C LEU A 90 -12.45 -12.66 -10.66
N ARG A 91 -13.22 -13.28 -9.77
CA ARG A 91 -12.94 -14.63 -9.22
C ARG A 91 -12.79 -15.74 -10.24
N ASP A 92 -13.40 -15.58 -11.43
CA ASP A 92 -13.37 -16.56 -12.52
C ASP A 92 -12.36 -16.20 -13.62
N LEU A 93 -11.46 -15.23 -13.34
CA LEU A 93 -10.42 -14.82 -14.28
C LEU A 93 -9.31 -15.88 -14.32
N ASP A 94 -8.84 -16.20 -15.53
CA ASP A 94 -7.79 -17.21 -15.76
C ASP A 94 -6.49 -16.59 -16.31
N VAL A 95 -6.20 -15.34 -15.94
CA VAL A 95 -4.93 -14.69 -16.29
C VAL A 95 -4.21 -14.21 -15.02
N PRO A 96 -2.88 -14.03 -15.06
CA PRO A 96 -2.15 -13.45 -13.94
C PRO A 96 -2.76 -12.13 -13.47
N LEU A 97 -2.87 -12.00 -12.14
CA LEU A 97 -3.38 -10.79 -11.51
C LEU A 97 -2.42 -10.29 -10.44
N ALA A 98 -2.27 -8.99 -10.29
CA ALA A 98 -1.57 -8.42 -9.14
C ALA A 98 -2.35 -7.25 -8.56
N TRP A 99 -2.22 -7.03 -7.24
CA TRP A 99 -2.72 -5.84 -6.58
C TRP A 99 -1.59 -4.90 -6.17
N LEU A 100 -1.91 -3.61 -6.14
CA LEU A 100 -1.04 -2.54 -5.61
C LEU A 100 -1.49 -2.11 -4.21
N SER A 101 -2.61 -2.63 -3.72
CA SER A 101 -3.21 -2.30 -2.43
C SER A 101 -2.24 -2.62 -1.29
N LYS A 102 -2.06 -1.66 -0.37
CA LYS A 102 -1.17 -1.78 0.80
C LYS A 102 -1.98 -1.54 2.05
N GLY A 103 -2.06 -2.52 2.94
CA GLY A 103 -2.83 -2.42 4.16
C GLY A 103 -3.40 -3.77 4.60
N ILE A 104 -4.22 -3.71 5.63
CA ILE A 104 -4.97 -4.84 6.18
C ILE A 104 -6.44 -4.48 6.12
N GLU A 105 -7.26 -5.37 5.57
CA GLU A 105 -8.71 -5.19 5.55
C GLU A 105 -9.25 -5.22 6.98
N PRO A 106 -10.04 -4.23 7.42
CA PRO A 106 -10.63 -4.25 8.75
C PRO A 106 -11.66 -5.38 8.90
N ILE A 107 -11.87 -5.81 10.15
CA ILE A 107 -12.93 -6.78 10.46
C ILE A 107 -14.27 -6.15 10.07
N PRO A 108 -15.12 -6.84 9.27
CA PRO A 108 -16.45 -6.34 8.95
C PRO A 108 -17.25 -6.10 10.23
N SER A 109 -17.98 -4.98 10.30
CA SER A 109 -18.92 -4.74 11.39
C SER A 109 -20.00 -5.83 11.37
N SER A 110 -20.50 -6.22 12.55
CA SER A 110 -21.40 -7.36 12.74
C SER A 110 -22.71 -7.33 11.92
N SER A 111 -23.01 -6.21 11.25
CA SER A 111 -24.14 -6.05 10.34
C SER A 111 -23.91 -6.61 8.93
N ASP A 112 -22.65 -6.78 8.52
CA ASP A 112 -22.31 -7.19 7.15
C ASP A 112 -21.92 -8.68 7.03
N ALA A 113 -21.91 -9.42 8.15
CA ALA A 113 -21.50 -10.81 8.20
C ALA A 113 -22.65 -11.77 7.89
N GLY A 114 -22.97 -11.92 6.62
CA GLY A 114 -24.01 -12.85 6.12
C GLY A 114 -23.58 -14.31 5.98
N ASP A 115 -22.34 -14.69 6.29
CA ASP A 115 -21.87 -16.07 6.15
C ASP A 115 -20.80 -16.41 7.19
N GLY A 116 -20.93 -17.60 7.77
CA GLY A 116 -20.27 -18.16 8.95
C GLY A 116 -18.72 -18.14 9.07
N THR A 117 -18.01 -17.42 8.21
CA THR A 117 -16.55 -17.23 8.25
C THR A 117 -16.17 -15.94 9.01
N ARG A 118 -16.53 -15.87 10.31
CA ARG A 118 -16.09 -14.74 11.15
C ARG A 118 -14.59 -14.82 11.39
N THR A 119 -13.81 -14.03 10.64
CA THR A 119 -12.42 -13.77 11.01
C THR A 119 -12.40 -12.89 12.26
N ARG A 120 -11.61 -13.31 13.25
CA ARG A 120 -11.43 -12.56 14.50
C ARG A 120 -10.43 -11.40 14.39
N TYR A 121 -9.86 -11.21 13.20
CA TYR A 121 -8.81 -10.23 12.93
C TYR A 121 -8.88 -9.79 11.46
N GLY A 122 -8.27 -8.64 11.16
CA GLY A 122 -8.20 -8.14 9.80
C GLY A 122 -7.30 -8.97 8.88
N LEU A 123 -7.56 -8.93 7.59
CA LEU A 123 -6.95 -9.80 6.59
C LEU A 123 -5.94 -9.06 5.70
N LEU A 124 -4.81 -9.70 5.42
CA LEU A 124 -3.89 -9.30 4.36
C LEU A 124 -4.54 -9.54 2.96
N PRO A 125 -4.09 -8.86 1.91
CA PRO A 125 -4.66 -9.01 0.57
C PRO A 125 -4.74 -10.45 0.07
N HIS A 126 -3.68 -11.25 0.23
CA HIS A 126 -3.70 -12.67 -0.17
C HIS A 126 -4.71 -13.51 0.64
N GLU A 127 -4.96 -13.17 1.89
CA GLU A 127 -5.98 -13.85 2.72
C GLU A 127 -7.39 -13.48 2.26
N VAL A 128 -7.60 -12.21 1.86
CA VAL A 128 -8.86 -11.79 1.22
C VAL A 128 -9.07 -12.57 -0.07
N GLN A 129 -8.03 -12.67 -0.91
CA GLN A 129 -8.07 -13.43 -2.16
C GLN A 129 -8.42 -14.91 -1.91
N ALA A 130 -7.80 -15.54 -0.93
CA ALA A 130 -8.08 -16.94 -0.58
C ALA A 130 -9.55 -17.17 -0.17
N GLN A 131 -10.20 -16.17 0.43
CA GLN A 131 -11.62 -16.26 0.80
C GLN A 131 -12.58 -16.10 -0.37
N VAL A 132 -12.34 -15.10 -1.25
CA VAL A 132 -13.34 -14.71 -2.26
C VAL A 132 -13.02 -15.17 -3.68
N ALA A 133 -11.76 -15.52 -3.95
CA ALA A 133 -11.28 -15.89 -5.27
C ALA A 133 -10.11 -16.88 -5.20
N PRO A 134 -10.27 -18.07 -4.54
CA PRO A 134 -9.17 -18.99 -4.25
C PRO A 134 -8.50 -19.57 -5.51
N ARG A 135 -9.15 -19.54 -6.66
CA ARG A 135 -8.60 -20.04 -7.93
C ARG A 135 -7.76 -19.02 -8.69
N LEU A 136 -7.81 -17.73 -8.31
CA LEU A 136 -7.01 -16.71 -8.97
C LEU A 136 -5.51 -16.96 -8.76
N ARG A 137 -4.75 -16.95 -9.84
CA ARG A 137 -3.30 -16.89 -9.80
C ARG A 137 -2.91 -15.42 -9.61
N ALA A 138 -2.59 -15.05 -8.37
CA ALA A 138 -2.46 -13.65 -8.03
C ALA A 138 -1.23 -13.35 -7.18
N GLY A 139 -0.88 -12.06 -7.08
CA GLY A 139 0.24 -11.57 -6.32
C GLY A 139 0.16 -10.08 -6.02
N ALA A 140 1.23 -9.54 -5.45
CA ALA A 140 1.38 -8.13 -5.12
C ALA A 140 2.53 -7.50 -5.91
N LEU A 141 2.36 -6.25 -6.34
CA LEU A 141 3.44 -5.41 -6.82
C LEU A 141 3.64 -4.28 -5.80
N SER A 142 4.80 -4.24 -5.15
CA SER A 142 5.09 -3.36 -4.01
C SER A 142 6.52 -2.83 -4.07
N GLY A 143 6.96 -2.09 -3.04
CA GLY A 143 8.30 -1.53 -2.94
C GLY A 143 8.32 0.00 -2.87
N PRO A 144 9.53 0.60 -2.74
CA PRO A 144 9.71 2.03 -2.59
C PRO A 144 9.37 2.78 -3.89
N SER A 145 8.22 3.48 -3.91
CA SER A 145 7.74 4.10 -5.13
C SER A 145 6.74 5.21 -4.87
N PHE A 146 7.10 6.42 -5.21
CA PHE A 146 6.14 7.51 -5.34
C PHE A 146 5.62 7.59 -6.77
N ALA A 147 4.31 7.66 -6.93
CA ALA A 147 3.67 7.66 -8.24
C ALA A 147 4.19 8.77 -9.17
N GLN A 148 4.45 9.96 -8.64
CA GLN A 148 4.99 11.09 -9.42
C GLN A 148 6.39 10.81 -9.97
N GLU A 149 7.26 10.17 -9.17
CA GLU A 149 8.62 9.83 -9.59
C GLU A 149 8.60 8.76 -10.67
N VAL A 150 7.79 7.71 -10.48
CA VAL A 150 7.62 6.64 -11.48
C VAL A 150 7.06 7.20 -12.79
N ALA A 151 6.04 8.03 -12.74
CA ALA A 151 5.43 8.63 -13.95
C ALA A 151 6.38 9.57 -14.70
N ARG A 152 7.34 10.21 -14.00
CA ARG A 152 8.42 11.01 -14.60
C ARG A 152 9.58 10.16 -15.12
N GLY A 153 9.52 8.84 -14.99
CA GLY A 153 10.57 7.94 -15.41
C GLY A 153 11.83 7.99 -14.55
N GLN A 154 11.72 8.44 -13.30
CA GLN A 154 12.84 8.40 -12.36
C GLN A 154 13.17 6.96 -11.97
N PRO A 155 14.46 6.61 -11.79
CA PRO A 155 14.85 5.25 -11.43
C PRO A 155 14.14 4.74 -10.19
N THR A 156 13.45 3.61 -10.33
CA THR A 156 12.64 3.01 -9.27
C THR A 156 12.84 1.49 -9.24
N ALA A 157 12.71 0.90 -8.06
CA ALA A 157 12.78 -0.56 -7.89
C ALA A 157 11.52 -1.07 -7.17
N LEU A 158 10.92 -2.14 -7.71
CA LEU A 158 9.71 -2.79 -7.19
C LEU A 158 9.97 -4.27 -6.94
N VAL A 159 9.05 -4.89 -6.19
CA VAL A 159 9.00 -6.32 -5.93
C VAL A 159 7.70 -6.88 -6.46
N ALA A 160 7.80 -7.89 -7.32
CA ALA A 160 6.70 -8.73 -7.78
C ALA A 160 6.61 -9.96 -6.86
N ALA A 161 5.63 -9.99 -5.97
CA ALA A 161 5.49 -11.05 -4.97
C ALA A 161 4.30 -11.96 -5.26
N SER A 162 4.54 -13.26 -5.32
CA SER A 162 3.48 -14.27 -5.45
C SER A 162 4.04 -15.65 -5.13
N VAL A 163 3.20 -16.56 -4.66
CA VAL A 163 3.52 -18.00 -4.60
C VAL A 163 3.57 -18.63 -6.00
N HIS A 164 2.91 -18.03 -6.99
CA HIS A 164 2.85 -18.48 -8.38
C HIS A 164 4.01 -17.89 -9.19
N ALA A 165 4.88 -18.75 -9.75
CA ALA A 165 6.04 -18.31 -10.52
C ALA A 165 5.68 -17.57 -11.82
N ASP A 166 4.62 -17.99 -12.50
CA ASP A 166 4.10 -17.36 -13.70
C ASP A 166 3.57 -15.93 -13.45
N VAL A 167 2.94 -15.68 -12.30
CA VAL A 167 2.53 -14.32 -11.89
C VAL A 167 3.74 -13.42 -11.69
N ARG A 168 4.77 -13.92 -10.97
CA ARG A 168 6.01 -13.16 -10.77
C ARG A 168 6.68 -12.83 -12.10
N GLN A 169 6.75 -13.81 -13.01
CA GLN A 169 7.36 -13.63 -14.34
C GLN A 169 6.56 -12.63 -15.18
N ALA A 170 5.23 -12.76 -15.23
CA ALA A 170 4.38 -11.82 -15.97
C ALA A 170 4.57 -10.36 -15.50
N LEU A 171 4.70 -10.13 -14.19
CA LEU A 171 4.98 -8.81 -13.63
C LEU A 171 6.39 -8.29 -13.98
N VAL A 172 7.39 -9.18 -13.98
CA VAL A 172 8.74 -8.82 -14.42
C VAL A 172 8.72 -8.46 -15.90
N ASP A 173 8.12 -9.27 -16.76
CA ASP A 173 8.06 -9.04 -18.22
C ASP A 173 7.30 -7.75 -18.57
N ALA A 174 6.22 -7.46 -17.82
CA ALA A 174 5.42 -6.27 -18.02
C ALA A 174 6.14 -4.97 -17.63
N PHE A 175 6.84 -4.96 -16.50
CA PHE A 175 7.26 -3.71 -15.88
C PHE A 175 8.78 -3.53 -15.77
N HIS A 176 9.59 -4.61 -15.86
CA HIS A 176 11.04 -4.46 -15.77
C HIS A 176 11.60 -3.73 -16.99
N GLY A 177 12.47 -2.73 -16.75
CA GLY A 177 13.09 -1.94 -17.80
C GLY A 177 14.19 -1.02 -17.28
N PRO A 178 14.71 -0.13 -18.13
CA PRO A 178 15.86 0.72 -17.74
C PRO A 178 15.61 1.66 -16.58
N ARG A 179 14.33 2.12 -16.44
CA ARG A 179 13.92 3.06 -15.39
C ARG A 179 13.17 2.41 -14.24
N LEU A 180 12.63 1.20 -14.45
CA LEU A 180 11.86 0.48 -13.44
C LEU A 180 12.42 -0.94 -13.29
N ARG A 181 13.12 -1.21 -12.20
CA ARG A 181 13.63 -2.55 -11.90
C ARG A 181 12.56 -3.32 -11.14
N VAL A 182 12.27 -4.55 -11.56
CA VAL A 182 11.32 -5.43 -10.86
C VAL A 182 12.03 -6.70 -10.43
N TYR A 183 11.94 -7.02 -9.14
CA TYR A 183 12.55 -8.20 -8.52
C TYR A 183 11.46 -9.17 -8.10
N ALA A 184 11.60 -10.43 -8.50
CA ALA A 184 10.67 -11.50 -8.10
C ALA A 184 10.91 -11.90 -6.63
N ASN A 185 9.83 -12.17 -5.90
CA ASN A 185 9.86 -12.70 -4.54
C ASN A 185 8.70 -13.68 -4.34
N ASP A 186 8.91 -14.77 -3.65
CA ASP A 186 7.87 -15.77 -3.34
C ASP A 186 7.27 -15.59 -1.92
N ASP A 187 7.81 -14.68 -1.11
CA ASP A 187 7.27 -14.28 0.20
C ASP A 187 6.23 -13.15 0.07
N ILE A 188 5.03 -13.51 -0.37
CA ILE A 188 3.92 -12.55 -0.49
C ILE A 188 3.54 -11.97 0.86
N VAL A 189 3.62 -12.76 1.94
CA VAL A 189 3.27 -12.34 3.30
C VAL A 189 4.18 -11.19 3.76
N GLY A 190 5.50 -11.36 3.61
CA GLY A 190 6.47 -10.34 4.00
C GLY A 190 6.32 -9.05 3.19
N VAL A 191 6.07 -9.16 1.89
CA VAL A 191 5.86 -8.00 1.00
C VAL A 191 4.59 -7.22 1.38
N GLU A 192 3.49 -7.90 1.70
CA GLU A 192 2.25 -7.25 2.11
C GLU A 192 2.34 -6.62 3.50
N VAL A 193 2.97 -7.32 4.45
CA VAL A 193 3.22 -6.79 5.81
C VAL A 193 4.08 -5.54 5.73
N GLY A 194 5.17 -5.55 4.96
CA GLY A 194 6.00 -4.38 4.74
C GLY A 194 5.20 -3.20 4.20
N GLY A 195 4.41 -3.44 3.15
CA GLY A 195 3.55 -2.43 2.54
C GLY A 195 2.48 -1.86 3.49
N ALA A 196 1.94 -2.67 4.40
CA ALA A 196 0.93 -2.23 5.37
C ALA A 196 1.54 -1.41 6.51
N LEU A 197 2.57 -1.96 7.18
CA LEU A 197 3.14 -1.37 8.38
C LEU A 197 3.94 -0.10 8.12
N LYS A 198 4.63 0.00 6.98
CA LYS A 198 5.35 1.24 6.64
C LYS A 198 4.47 2.49 6.73
N ASN A 199 3.20 2.36 6.36
CA ASN A 199 2.26 3.48 6.37
C ASN A 199 1.91 3.93 7.80
N VAL A 200 1.78 2.99 8.72
CA VAL A 200 1.57 3.28 10.16
C VAL A 200 2.81 3.91 10.76
N LEU A 201 3.99 3.35 10.49
CA LEU A 201 5.27 3.83 10.99
C LEU A 201 5.64 5.22 10.45
N ALA A 202 5.25 5.53 9.23
CA ALA A 202 5.42 6.86 8.64
C ALA A 202 4.62 7.95 9.37
N ILE A 203 3.48 7.62 9.98
CA ILE A 203 2.76 8.57 10.85
C ILE A 203 3.62 8.91 12.09
N ALA A 204 4.25 7.90 12.71
CA ALA A 204 5.14 8.12 13.85
C ALA A 204 6.36 8.97 13.50
N THR A 205 6.99 8.73 12.34
CA THR A 205 8.14 9.55 11.90
C THR A 205 7.72 10.98 11.55
N GLY A 206 6.54 11.16 10.96
CA GLY A 206 5.96 12.48 10.73
C GLY A 206 5.68 13.25 12.02
N LEU A 207 5.20 12.55 13.07
CA LEU A 207 5.04 13.12 14.41
C LEU A 207 6.39 13.58 14.99
N CYS A 208 7.41 12.72 14.91
CA CYS A 208 8.78 13.01 15.34
C CYS A 208 9.34 14.28 14.68
N ASP A 209 9.18 14.38 13.36
CA ASP A 209 9.63 15.54 12.59
C ASP A 209 8.85 16.81 12.97
N GLY A 210 7.52 16.71 13.13
CA GLY A 210 6.65 17.82 13.48
C GLY A 210 6.89 18.36 14.90
N LEU A 211 7.38 17.52 15.81
CA LEU A 211 7.83 17.91 17.15
C LEU A 211 9.30 18.37 17.20
N SER A 212 9.98 18.43 16.05
CA SER A 212 11.38 18.85 15.94
C SER A 212 12.35 18.03 16.80
N LEU A 213 12.12 16.71 16.95
CA LEU A 213 12.95 15.83 17.79
C LEU A 213 14.30 15.49 17.15
N GLY A 214 14.51 15.86 15.90
CA GLY A 214 15.76 15.71 15.18
C GLY A 214 15.94 14.38 14.45
N LEU A 215 17.02 14.29 13.68
CA LEU A 215 17.32 13.17 12.79
C LEU A 215 17.66 11.88 13.54
N ASN A 216 18.29 11.99 14.72
CA ASN A 216 18.63 10.82 15.54
C ASN A 216 17.37 10.07 16.01
N ALA A 217 16.36 10.83 16.49
CA ALA A 217 15.08 10.26 16.92
C ALA A 217 14.34 9.62 15.74
N ARG A 218 14.35 10.25 14.56
CA ARG A 218 13.75 9.67 13.35
C ARG A 218 14.46 8.38 12.92
N ALA A 219 15.81 8.35 12.94
CA ALA A 219 16.58 7.15 12.63
C ALA A 219 16.25 6.00 13.59
N ALA A 220 16.20 6.28 14.89
CA ALA A 220 15.81 5.30 15.91
C ALA A 220 14.38 4.78 15.68
N LEU A 221 13.41 5.65 15.36
CA LEU A 221 12.05 5.26 15.04
C LEU A 221 11.97 4.35 13.81
N VAL A 222 12.71 4.64 12.74
CA VAL A 222 12.74 3.81 11.54
C VAL A 222 13.32 2.42 11.87
N THR A 223 14.44 2.36 12.59
CA THR A 223 15.08 1.09 13.00
C THR A 223 14.17 0.27 13.91
N ARG A 224 13.58 0.89 14.95
CA ARG A 224 12.67 0.20 15.87
C ARG A 224 11.35 -0.18 15.19
N GLY A 225 10.86 0.65 14.27
CA GLY A 225 9.70 0.35 13.43
C GLY A 225 9.93 -0.86 12.52
N LEU A 226 11.12 -0.97 11.92
CA LEU A 226 11.50 -2.15 11.14
C LEU A 226 11.51 -3.41 12.00
N ALA A 227 12.02 -3.33 13.24
CA ALA A 227 12.00 -4.45 14.17
C ALA A 227 10.55 -4.86 14.56
N GLU A 228 9.63 -3.91 14.74
CA GLU A 228 8.19 -4.22 14.95
C GLU A 228 7.59 -4.91 13.72
N MET A 229 7.86 -4.38 12.53
CA MET A 229 7.41 -4.94 11.25
C MET A 229 7.90 -6.37 11.08
N THR A 230 9.18 -6.63 11.36
CA THR A 230 9.79 -7.96 11.24
C THR A 230 9.15 -8.95 12.21
N ARG A 231 8.98 -8.59 13.51
CA ARG A 231 8.33 -9.47 14.49
C ARG A 231 6.90 -9.83 14.08
N PHE A 232 6.14 -8.84 13.64
CA PHE A 232 4.76 -9.06 13.19
C PHE A 232 4.72 -9.96 11.94
N GLY A 233 5.59 -9.74 10.98
CA GLY A 233 5.65 -10.54 9.76
C GLY A 233 6.08 -11.99 10.02
N LEU A 234 7.10 -12.20 10.86
CA LEU A 234 7.54 -13.55 11.25
C LEU A 234 6.41 -14.35 11.92
N ALA A 235 5.61 -13.71 12.77
CA ALA A 235 4.44 -14.35 13.38
C ALA A 235 3.34 -14.71 12.38
N LEU A 236 3.34 -14.11 11.19
CA LEU A 236 2.45 -14.43 10.07
C LEU A 236 3.07 -15.39 9.05
N GLY A 237 4.31 -15.86 9.28
CA GLY A 237 5.00 -16.80 8.42
C GLY A 237 5.85 -16.16 7.32
N ALA A 238 6.10 -14.84 7.38
CA ALA A 238 7.03 -14.15 6.48
C ALA A 238 8.49 -14.50 6.80
N ARG A 239 9.38 -14.17 5.87
CA ARG A 239 10.83 -14.34 6.04
C ARG A 239 11.48 -13.03 6.49
N ALA A 240 12.48 -13.11 7.38
CA ALA A 240 13.19 -11.95 7.92
C ALA A 240 13.89 -11.14 6.81
N GLU A 241 14.46 -11.83 5.82
CA GLU A 241 15.21 -11.25 4.71
C GLU A 241 14.34 -10.32 3.85
N THR A 242 13.03 -10.60 3.74
CA THR A 242 12.09 -9.76 2.99
C THR A 242 12.00 -8.36 3.60
N PHE A 243 12.10 -8.23 4.92
CA PHE A 243 12.05 -6.94 5.61
C PHE A 243 13.32 -6.12 5.47
N MET A 244 14.47 -6.76 5.22
CA MET A 244 15.72 -6.07 4.92
C MET A 244 15.83 -5.60 3.46
N GLY A 245 14.87 -6.00 2.62
CA GLY A 245 14.80 -5.67 1.21
C GLY A 245 13.95 -4.44 0.89
N LEU A 246 13.58 -4.34 -0.41
CA LEU A 246 12.83 -3.20 -0.96
C LEU A 246 11.45 -3.04 -0.33
N SER A 247 10.71 -4.13 -0.10
CA SER A 247 9.34 -4.08 0.44
C SER A 247 9.27 -3.83 1.94
N GLY A 248 10.37 -4.03 2.68
CA GLY A 248 10.53 -3.70 4.10
C GLY A 248 11.26 -2.39 4.27
N LEU A 249 12.58 -2.46 4.52
CA LEU A 249 13.45 -1.31 4.81
C LEU A 249 13.36 -0.22 3.71
N GLY A 250 13.43 -0.60 2.44
CA GLY A 250 13.41 0.38 1.34
C GLY A 250 12.15 1.22 1.32
N ASP A 251 10.97 0.59 1.35
CA ASP A 251 9.68 1.29 1.32
C ASP A 251 9.38 2.02 2.65
N LEU A 252 9.88 1.50 3.78
CA LEU A 252 9.80 2.17 5.08
C LEU A 252 10.63 3.45 5.09
N VAL A 253 11.90 3.42 4.66
CA VAL A 253 12.78 4.59 4.59
C VAL A 253 12.17 5.65 3.69
N LEU A 254 11.77 5.29 2.45
CA LEU A 254 11.16 6.23 1.51
C LEU A 254 9.92 6.90 2.11
N THR A 255 9.03 6.11 2.72
CA THR A 255 7.75 6.61 3.24
C THR A 255 7.94 7.45 4.51
N SER A 256 8.96 7.15 5.32
CA SER A 256 9.28 7.84 6.58
C SER A 256 10.07 9.13 6.38
N THR A 257 10.75 9.32 5.25
CA THR A 257 11.61 10.47 5.01
C THR A 257 11.14 11.36 3.85
N GLY A 258 10.38 10.81 2.90
CA GLY A 258 9.98 11.51 1.70
C GLY A 258 8.83 12.50 1.92
N ASP A 259 8.93 13.68 1.31
CA ASP A 259 7.92 14.74 1.42
C ASP A 259 6.61 14.43 0.67
N LEU A 260 6.63 13.46 -0.23
CA LEU A 260 5.44 12.98 -0.93
C LEU A 260 4.60 12.00 -0.07
N SER A 261 5.12 11.55 1.08
CA SER A 261 4.44 10.61 1.96
C SER A 261 3.26 11.27 2.67
N ARG A 262 2.04 10.86 2.28
CA ARG A 262 0.80 11.32 2.92
C ARG A 262 0.70 10.89 4.38
N ASN A 263 1.16 9.68 4.70
CA ASN A 263 1.14 9.18 6.08
C ASN A 263 2.10 9.99 6.98
N ARG A 264 3.30 10.32 6.49
CA ARG A 264 4.21 11.23 7.21
C ARG A 264 3.58 12.61 7.40
N LYS A 265 2.90 13.14 6.38
CA LYS A 265 2.17 14.43 6.48
C LYS A 265 1.06 14.40 7.53
N VAL A 266 0.33 13.28 7.69
CA VAL A 266 -0.63 13.13 8.80
C VAL A 266 0.07 13.34 10.15
N GLY A 267 1.19 12.66 10.39
CA GLY A 267 1.96 12.81 11.62
C GLY A 267 2.44 14.25 11.88
N LEU A 268 2.95 14.91 10.85
CA LEU A 268 3.34 16.33 10.90
C LEU A 268 2.18 17.23 11.31
N LEU A 269 1.00 17.07 10.71
CA LEU A 269 -0.18 17.88 11.00
C LEU A 269 -0.72 17.65 12.42
N LEU A 270 -0.70 16.39 12.89
CA LEU A 270 -1.08 16.08 14.27
C LEU A 270 -0.12 16.70 15.29
N ALA A 271 1.19 16.73 15.00
CA ALA A 271 2.18 17.41 15.83
C ALA A 271 1.93 18.92 15.93
N GLN A 272 1.37 19.52 14.87
CA GLN A 272 0.98 20.94 14.82
C GLN A 272 -0.34 21.23 15.56
N GLY A 273 -0.93 20.23 16.23
CA GLY A 273 -2.20 20.38 16.98
C GLY A 273 -3.46 20.27 16.12
N ARG A 274 -3.36 19.86 14.85
CA ARG A 274 -4.54 19.60 14.03
C ARG A 274 -5.22 18.32 14.49
N THR A 275 -6.55 18.29 14.42
CA THR A 275 -7.31 17.04 14.62
C THR A 275 -7.09 16.08 13.45
N LEU A 276 -7.33 14.78 13.66
CA LEU A 276 -7.24 13.79 12.59
C LEU A 276 -8.16 14.15 11.40
N ALA A 277 -9.38 14.61 11.67
CA ALA A 277 -10.31 15.03 10.63
C ALA A 277 -9.75 16.16 9.77
N GLN A 278 -9.20 17.22 10.40
CA GLN A 278 -8.55 18.33 9.71
C GLN A 278 -7.32 17.90 8.91
N ALA A 279 -6.52 16.96 9.46
CA ALA A 279 -5.34 16.46 8.77
C ALA A 279 -5.73 15.67 7.50
N VAL A 280 -6.72 14.78 7.60
CA VAL A 280 -7.21 13.96 6.47
C VAL A 280 -7.86 14.83 5.41
N GLU A 281 -8.70 15.79 5.80
CA GLU A 281 -9.36 16.73 4.88
C GLU A 281 -8.35 17.55 4.09
N SER A 282 -7.32 18.10 4.76
CA SER A 282 -6.29 18.91 4.12
C SER A 282 -5.46 18.16 3.08
N LEU A 283 -5.36 16.83 3.19
CA LEU A 283 -4.62 16.00 2.24
C LEU A 283 -5.43 15.61 0.99
N GLY A 284 -6.76 15.81 1.02
CA GLY A 284 -7.67 15.55 -0.10
C GLY A 284 -7.81 14.09 -0.54
N HIS A 285 -6.98 13.19 -0.02
CA HIS A 285 -6.93 11.78 -0.39
C HIS A 285 -6.60 10.89 0.80
N VAL A 286 -6.95 9.61 0.68
CA VAL A 286 -6.75 8.58 1.70
C VAL A 286 -5.28 8.42 2.09
N ALA A 287 -4.99 8.46 3.39
CA ALA A 287 -3.75 8.00 3.99
C ALA A 287 -3.98 6.61 4.58
N GLU A 288 -3.51 5.57 3.89
CA GLU A 288 -3.80 4.15 4.24
C GLU A 288 -3.41 3.79 5.68
N GLY A 289 -2.34 4.38 6.21
CA GLY A 289 -1.89 4.16 7.59
C GLY A 289 -2.94 4.52 8.65
N VAL A 290 -3.76 5.54 8.39
CA VAL A 290 -4.86 5.93 9.30
C VAL A 290 -5.90 4.83 9.43
N TYR A 291 -6.23 4.18 8.31
CA TYR A 291 -7.27 3.15 8.27
C TYR A 291 -6.77 1.79 8.76
N CYS A 292 -5.51 1.42 8.43
CA CYS A 292 -5.00 0.11 8.80
C CYS A 292 -4.36 0.06 10.21
N ALA A 293 -4.01 1.18 10.85
CA ALA A 293 -3.29 1.18 12.12
C ALA A 293 -4.01 0.38 13.22
N ARG A 294 -5.32 0.60 13.39
CA ARG A 294 -6.12 -0.13 14.40
C ARG A 294 -6.16 -1.63 14.10
N THR A 295 -6.34 -1.99 12.83
CA THR A 295 -6.40 -3.39 12.39
C THR A 295 -5.07 -4.11 12.60
N VAL A 296 -3.95 -3.41 12.33
CA VAL A 296 -2.59 -3.92 12.63
C VAL A 296 -2.44 -4.22 14.12
N VAL A 297 -2.80 -3.27 14.99
CA VAL A 297 -2.67 -3.44 16.45
C VAL A 297 -3.58 -4.56 16.97
N GLN A 298 -4.83 -4.63 16.50
CA GLN A 298 -5.75 -5.72 16.87
C GLN A 298 -5.21 -7.09 16.46
N ARG A 299 -4.66 -7.21 15.25
CA ARG A 299 -4.07 -8.47 14.80
C ARG A 299 -2.80 -8.83 15.57
N ALA A 300 -1.94 -7.84 15.88
CA ALA A 300 -0.76 -8.05 16.71
C ALA A 300 -1.12 -8.54 18.12
N GLN A 301 -2.16 -7.96 18.74
CA GLN A 301 -2.68 -8.40 20.04
C GLN A 301 -3.17 -9.85 19.99
N HIS A 302 -3.89 -10.22 18.92
CA HIS A 302 -4.35 -11.61 18.74
C HIS A 302 -3.20 -12.60 18.61
N LEU A 303 -2.08 -12.19 18.02
CA LEU A 303 -0.85 -12.99 17.86
C LEU A 303 0.08 -12.92 19.07
N GLY A 304 -0.24 -12.12 20.12
CA GLY A 304 0.64 -11.92 21.27
C GLY A 304 1.90 -11.10 20.95
N ILE A 305 1.88 -10.29 19.88
CA ILE A 305 3.04 -9.50 19.43
C ILE A 305 2.99 -8.08 20.00
N ASP A 306 4.10 -7.68 20.66
CA ASP A 306 4.24 -6.31 21.16
C ASP A 306 4.67 -5.35 20.03
N MET A 307 3.85 -4.32 19.79
CA MET A 307 4.05 -3.29 18.78
C MET A 307 3.85 -1.89 19.39
N PRO A 308 4.78 -1.41 20.21
CA PRO A 308 4.63 -0.16 20.95
C PRO A 308 4.50 1.06 20.07
N ILE A 309 5.24 1.17 18.96
CA ILE A 309 5.14 2.31 18.04
C ILE A 309 3.76 2.33 17.37
N ALA A 310 3.31 1.18 16.86
CA ALA A 310 2.00 1.08 16.23
C ALA A 310 0.86 1.39 17.23
N ARG A 311 0.97 0.94 18.49
CA ARG A 311 0.00 1.28 19.55
C ARG A 311 -0.01 2.77 19.88
N GLY A 312 1.16 3.40 19.97
CA GLY A 312 1.28 4.85 20.16
C GLY A 312 0.62 5.63 19.03
N VAL A 313 0.82 5.19 17.78
CA VAL A 313 0.12 5.79 16.61
C VAL A 313 -1.39 5.65 16.75
N VAL A 314 -1.91 4.48 17.13
CA VAL A 314 -3.36 4.29 17.33
C VAL A 314 -3.89 5.18 18.43
N ALA A 315 -3.21 5.28 19.59
CA ALA A 315 -3.61 6.15 20.69
C ALA A 315 -3.66 7.63 20.28
N LEU A 316 -2.70 8.06 19.46
CA LEU A 316 -2.65 9.40 18.86
C LEU A 316 -3.83 9.64 17.90
N LEU A 317 -4.08 8.71 16.97
CA LEU A 317 -5.18 8.81 15.99
C LEU A 317 -6.56 8.82 16.66
N ASP A 318 -6.70 8.13 17.80
CA ASP A 318 -7.93 8.08 18.61
C ASP A 318 -8.09 9.31 19.53
N GLY A 319 -7.10 10.21 19.58
CA GLY A 319 -7.08 11.35 20.49
C GLY A 319 -6.94 10.97 21.98
N ARG A 320 -6.53 9.72 22.28
CA ARG A 320 -6.31 9.23 23.64
C ARG A 320 -4.93 9.62 24.20
N MET A 321 -4.06 10.15 23.36
CA MET A 321 -2.70 10.55 23.68
C MET A 321 -2.33 11.81 22.91
N ARG A 322 -1.69 12.77 23.59
CA ARG A 322 -1.14 13.96 22.93
C ARG A 322 0.21 13.64 22.28
N PRO A 323 0.60 14.40 21.25
CA PRO A 323 1.89 14.20 20.55
C PRO A 323 3.10 14.07 21.48
N ALA A 324 3.25 14.99 22.45
CA ALA A 324 4.37 14.96 23.40
C ALA A 324 4.34 13.75 24.34
N GLU A 325 3.16 13.27 24.71
CA GLU A 325 3.00 12.08 25.58
C GLU A 325 3.44 10.81 24.87
N ALA A 326 3.17 10.68 23.56
CA ALA A 326 3.62 9.53 22.76
C ALA A 326 5.15 9.39 22.78
N VAL A 327 5.88 10.51 22.73
CA VAL A 327 7.34 10.51 22.83
C VAL A 327 7.80 10.06 24.20
N VAL A 328 7.21 10.60 25.27
CA VAL A 328 7.56 10.24 26.66
C VAL A 328 7.32 8.74 26.90
N GLU A 329 6.21 8.19 26.43
CA GLU A 329 5.90 6.75 26.56
C GLU A 329 6.93 5.88 25.84
N LEU A 330 7.30 6.22 24.62
CA LEU A 330 8.30 5.47 23.85
C LEU A 330 9.70 5.56 24.44
N MET A 331 10.09 6.74 24.98
CA MET A 331 11.41 6.96 25.59
C MET A 331 11.48 6.43 27.03
N GLY A 332 10.36 6.36 27.75
CA GLY A 332 10.28 5.85 29.12
C GLY A 332 10.37 4.33 29.26
N ARG A 333 10.46 3.60 28.15
CA ARG A 333 10.65 2.14 28.18
C ARG A 333 12.03 1.80 28.72
N GLY A 334 12.09 0.74 29.56
CA GLY A 334 13.36 0.25 30.11
C GLY A 334 14.38 -0.13 29.03
N PRO A 335 15.67 -0.24 29.40
CA PRO A 335 16.72 -0.61 28.47
C PRO A 335 16.42 -1.97 27.85
N GLY A 336 16.60 -2.07 26.53
CA GLY A 336 16.44 -3.31 25.76
C GLY A 336 17.78 -3.75 25.19
N VAL A 337 17.84 -4.99 24.73
CA VAL A 337 18.99 -5.51 23.97
C VAL A 337 18.75 -5.21 22.49
N GLU A 338 19.78 -4.70 21.80
CA GLU A 338 19.80 -4.59 20.34
C GLU A 338 19.92 -6.00 19.75
N PRO A 339 19.00 -6.44 18.86
CA PRO A 339 19.01 -7.78 18.29
C PRO A 339 20.14 -7.99 17.30
#